data_23995aac69105d7d7aeb93f2a1c595ae
#
_entry.id   23995aac69105d7d7aeb93f2a1c595ae
#
_cell.length_a   1.000
_cell.length_b   1.000
_cell.length_c   1.000
_cell.angle_alpha   90.00
_cell.angle_beta   90.00
_cell.angle_gamma   90.00
#
_symmetry.space_group_name_H-M   'P 1'
#
loop_
_entity.id
_entity.type
_entity.pdbx_description
1 polymer ?
#
loop_
_entity_poly.entity_id
_entity_poly.type
_entity_poly.pdbx_seq_one_letter_code
_entity_poly.pdbx_strand_id
1 'polypeptide(L)'
;LSKRLLKSGIIVSGMTLVSRVLGLVRDVVIAHLIGAGAAADVFLFANRIPNFLRRLFAEGAFSQAFVPVLAEYQKSGDLSKTREFIGKVSGTLGGLVSIVTLLAMVGSPVVAAIFGMGWFTDWLNDGPDAHKFEQASLLLKITFPYLWFVTFVALSGAILNTIGKFGVMSFSPVLLNIAMIATALFLAPRLDNPDLALAIGIFLGGLLQFLFQIPFLKKAGLLVKPKWAWHDEGVAKIRRLMIPALFGVSVSQINLLLDTVIASFLMTGSISWLYYSDRLLEFPLGLFGIAISTVILPTLARHHVNREDNSSQSAVDFRNTMDWGVRMILLLGVPAAIGIAVLAQPMLLVLFMRGSFTLTDVHAASYSLWAFNAGLLSFMLIKILANGYYARQDTKTPVKIGIIAMVSNMGFNVLAIPFSYVGLAIASAMSATLNAYLLYRGLAKEDVYHFSRKSAVFFLKVLGAALAMGGVVWYNCPLIQEWAAMTFLIRIYWLVWLIGLAAVVYLGVLVLLGVRKHHLLTKH
;
A
#
# COMPACT_ATOMS: atom_id res chain seq x y z
N LEU A 1 -6.25 29.01 2.64
CA LEU A 1 -5.07 28.14 2.86
C LEU A 1 -3.83 29.02 2.98
N SER A 2 -3.11 28.95 4.11
CA SER A 2 -1.89 29.71 4.27
C SER A 2 -0.83 29.26 3.24
N LYS A 3 -0.02 30.22 2.75
CA LYS A 3 1.10 29.90 1.83
C LYS A 3 2.02 28.82 2.39
N ARG A 4 2.13 28.72 3.72
CA ARG A 4 2.95 27.74 4.43
C ARG A 4 2.38 26.31 4.28
N LEU A 5 1.04 26.13 4.41
CA LEU A 5 0.38 24.85 4.22
C LEU A 5 0.47 24.38 2.77
N LEU A 6 0.30 25.28 1.82
CA LEU A 6 0.44 24.96 0.40
C LEU A 6 1.86 24.51 0.08
N LYS A 7 2.87 25.22 0.58
CA LYS A 7 4.29 24.85 0.40
C LYS A 7 4.60 23.49 1.01
N SER A 8 4.12 23.21 2.21
CA SER A 8 4.28 21.91 2.85
C SER A 8 3.62 20.78 2.03
N GLY A 9 2.42 21.02 1.53
CA GLY A 9 1.71 20.06 0.67
C GLY A 9 2.46 19.75 -0.62
N ILE A 10 3.04 20.75 -1.27
CA ILE A 10 3.85 20.58 -2.48
C ILE A 10 5.10 19.77 -2.18
N ILE A 11 5.79 20.06 -1.08
CA ILE A 11 7.00 19.32 -0.68
C ILE A 11 6.68 17.86 -0.41
N VAL A 12 5.65 17.58 0.37
CA VAL A 12 5.21 16.20 0.69
C VAL A 12 4.84 15.45 -0.57
N SER A 13 4.06 16.07 -1.46
CA SER A 13 3.65 15.45 -2.73
C SER A 13 4.84 15.16 -3.63
N GLY A 14 5.78 16.08 -3.74
CA GLY A 14 7.00 15.90 -4.53
C GLY A 14 7.89 14.78 -4.00
N MET A 15 8.10 14.73 -2.68
CA MET A 15 8.88 13.67 -2.04
C MET A 15 8.21 12.30 -2.15
N THR A 16 6.89 12.25 -2.03
CA THR A 16 6.11 11.03 -2.22
C THR A 16 6.23 10.50 -3.65
N LEU A 17 6.15 11.39 -4.65
CA LEU A 17 6.32 11.02 -6.05
C LEU A 17 7.73 10.46 -6.32
N VAL A 18 8.77 11.11 -5.83
CA VAL A 18 10.16 10.63 -5.95
C VAL A 18 10.30 9.25 -5.30
N SER A 19 9.74 9.06 -4.12
CA SER A 19 9.75 7.77 -3.42
C SER A 19 9.06 6.66 -4.23
N ARG A 20 7.91 6.96 -4.84
CA ARG A 20 7.17 5.98 -5.67
C ARG A 20 7.93 5.61 -6.94
N VAL A 21 8.53 6.59 -7.61
CA VAL A 21 9.37 6.35 -8.81
C VAL A 21 10.57 5.48 -8.45
N LEU A 22 11.25 5.80 -7.35
CA LEU A 22 12.39 4.98 -6.87
C LEU A 22 11.95 3.58 -6.42
N GLY A 23 10.75 3.45 -5.84
CA GLY A 23 10.17 2.15 -5.51
C GLY A 23 9.95 1.27 -6.75
N LEU A 24 9.51 1.87 -7.85
CA LEU A 24 9.39 1.16 -9.13
C LEU A 24 10.76 0.77 -9.69
N VAL A 25 11.73 1.68 -9.68
CA VAL A 25 13.11 1.39 -10.11
C VAL A 25 13.70 0.25 -9.29
N ARG A 26 13.49 0.26 -7.97
CA ARG A 26 13.89 -0.83 -7.09
C ARG A 26 13.28 -2.16 -7.52
N ASP A 27 11.99 -2.21 -7.79
CA ASP A 27 11.30 -3.43 -8.20
C ASP A 27 11.79 -3.94 -9.56
N VAL A 28 12.09 -3.05 -10.49
CA VAL A 28 12.70 -3.39 -11.78
C VAL A 28 14.09 -4.01 -11.57
N VAL A 29 14.90 -3.43 -10.70
CA VAL A 29 16.25 -3.94 -10.38
C VAL A 29 16.18 -5.30 -9.70
N ILE A 30 15.26 -5.49 -8.76
CA ILE A 30 15.02 -6.78 -8.09
C ILE A 30 14.60 -7.84 -9.11
N ALA A 31 13.68 -7.53 -10.01
CA ALA A 31 13.23 -8.44 -11.06
C ALA A 31 14.39 -8.87 -11.98
N HIS A 32 15.24 -7.91 -12.35
CA HIS A 32 16.44 -8.20 -13.14
C HIS A 32 17.41 -9.14 -12.41
N LEU A 33 17.62 -8.90 -11.13
CA LEU A 33 18.63 -9.62 -10.32
C LEU A 33 18.20 -11.04 -9.96
N ILE A 34 17.00 -11.22 -9.43
CA ILE A 34 16.52 -12.48 -8.87
C ILE A 34 15.28 -13.06 -9.57
N GLY A 35 14.64 -12.29 -10.43
CA GLY A 35 13.47 -12.75 -11.18
C GLY A 35 12.28 -13.11 -10.29
N ALA A 36 11.69 -14.27 -10.56
CA ALA A 36 10.52 -14.81 -9.86
C ALA A 36 10.74 -16.30 -9.50
N GLY A 37 11.90 -16.63 -8.98
CA GLY A 37 12.25 -17.97 -8.54
C GLY A 37 12.25 -18.13 -7.03
N ALA A 38 12.93 -19.15 -6.53
CA ALA A 38 13.05 -19.46 -5.11
C ALA A 38 13.68 -18.31 -4.31
N ALA A 39 14.76 -17.71 -4.82
CA ALA A 39 15.42 -16.58 -4.16
C ALA A 39 14.50 -15.37 -4.02
N ALA A 40 13.73 -15.06 -5.06
CA ALA A 40 12.75 -13.96 -5.04
C ALA A 40 11.63 -14.25 -4.05
N ASP A 41 11.07 -15.45 -4.04
CA ASP A 41 10.02 -15.86 -3.12
C ASP A 41 10.47 -15.73 -1.66
N VAL A 42 11.66 -16.21 -1.34
CA VAL A 42 12.23 -16.16 0.02
C VAL A 42 12.49 -14.71 0.44
N PHE A 43 13.08 -13.90 -0.45
CA PHE A 43 13.35 -12.49 -0.16
C PHE A 43 12.04 -11.72 0.08
N LEU A 44 11.05 -11.88 -0.79
CA LEU A 44 9.77 -11.18 -0.66
C LEU A 44 9.00 -11.63 0.58
N PHE A 45 9.08 -12.91 0.92
CA PHE A 45 8.57 -13.44 2.19
C PHE A 45 9.24 -12.75 3.39
N ALA A 46 10.57 -12.71 3.41
CA ALA A 46 11.33 -12.11 4.51
C ALA A 46 11.08 -10.60 4.62
N ASN A 47 10.78 -9.92 3.53
CA ASN A 47 10.45 -8.51 3.52
C ASN A 47 9.02 -8.22 4.04
N ARG A 48 8.08 -9.13 3.82
CA ARG A 48 6.67 -8.96 4.24
C ARG A 48 6.51 -8.85 5.75
N ILE A 49 7.22 -9.66 6.51
CA ILE A 49 7.00 -9.79 7.96
C ILE A 49 7.46 -8.54 8.72
N PRO A 50 8.70 -8.01 8.54
CA PRO A 50 9.07 -6.73 9.13
C PRO A 50 8.19 -5.57 8.67
N ASN A 51 7.76 -5.55 7.42
CA ASN A 51 6.84 -4.54 6.90
C ASN A 51 5.46 -4.61 7.56
N PHE A 52 4.96 -5.80 7.80
CA PHE A 52 3.72 -5.99 8.57
C PHE A 52 3.84 -5.39 9.97
N LEU A 53 4.90 -5.72 10.68
CA LEU A 53 5.15 -5.19 12.02
C LEU A 53 5.33 -3.67 12.01
N ARG A 54 5.99 -3.13 10.99
CA ARG A 54 6.12 -1.68 10.78
C ARG A 54 4.76 -1.00 10.64
N ARG A 55 3.89 -1.53 9.80
CA ARG A 55 2.53 -0.99 9.61
C ARG A 55 1.70 -1.08 10.88
N LEU A 56 1.84 -2.18 11.61
CA LEU A 56 1.10 -2.40 12.84
C LEU A 56 1.53 -1.41 13.94
N PHE A 57 2.83 -1.30 14.19
CA PHE A 57 3.35 -0.50 15.30
C PHE A 57 3.62 0.95 14.93
N ALA A 58 4.37 1.18 13.87
CA ALA A 58 4.95 2.50 13.60
C ALA A 58 3.99 3.44 12.86
N GLU A 59 3.29 2.97 11.84
CA GLU A 59 2.43 3.83 11.03
C GLU A 59 0.99 3.94 11.56
N GLY A 60 0.49 2.91 12.19
CA GLY A 60 -0.90 2.86 12.64
C GLY A 60 -1.05 3.18 14.11
N ALA A 61 -0.90 2.18 14.95
CA ALA A 61 -1.26 2.25 16.36
C ALA A 61 -0.42 3.26 17.14
N PHE A 62 0.88 3.29 16.92
CA PHE A 62 1.77 4.18 17.67
C PHE A 62 1.51 5.65 17.35
N SER A 63 1.41 6.02 16.08
CA SER A 63 1.17 7.42 15.69
C SER A 63 -0.18 7.92 16.19
N GLN A 64 -1.23 7.09 16.12
CA GLN A 64 -2.56 7.43 16.62
C GLN A 64 -2.58 7.68 18.13
N ALA A 65 -1.74 6.97 18.87
CA ALA A 65 -1.64 7.13 20.31
C ALA A 65 -0.70 8.27 20.73
N PHE A 66 0.44 8.39 20.03
CA PHE A 66 1.52 9.31 20.42
C PHE A 66 1.24 10.76 20.07
N VAL A 67 0.75 11.04 18.86
CA VAL A 67 0.59 12.43 18.38
C VAL A 67 -0.36 13.25 19.26
N PRO A 68 -1.54 12.76 19.66
CA PRO A 68 -2.41 13.53 20.57
C PRO A 68 -1.78 13.84 21.92
N VAL A 69 -1.06 12.88 22.50
CA VAL A 69 -0.41 13.07 23.82
C VAL A 69 0.75 14.06 23.70
N LEU A 70 1.56 13.95 22.63
CA LEU A 70 2.62 14.91 22.37
C LEU A 70 2.07 16.33 22.19
N ALA A 71 0.95 16.50 21.49
CA ALA A 71 0.30 17.78 21.29
C ALA A 71 -0.13 18.41 22.61
N GLU A 72 -0.62 17.63 23.58
CA GLU A 72 -0.94 18.12 24.93
C GLU A 72 0.29 18.68 25.64
N TYR A 73 1.44 17.99 25.57
CA TYR A 73 2.70 18.47 26.16
C TYR A 73 3.22 19.73 25.46
N GLN A 74 3.11 19.81 24.14
CA GLN A 74 3.53 20.99 23.39
C GLN A 74 2.64 22.21 23.66
N LYS A 75 1.34 22.00 23.87
CA LYS A 75 0.38 23.06 24.21
C LYS A 75 0.69 23.73 25.57
N SER A 76 1.28 22.99 26.51
CA SER A 76 1.69 23.54 27.81
C SER A 76 2.78 24.62 27.69
N GLY A 77 3.48 24.68 26.56
CA GLY A 77 4.54 25.67 26.30
C GLY A 77 5.85 25.42 27.03
N ASP A 78 5.96 24.39 27.83
CA ASP A 78 7.17 24.02 28.56
C ASP A 78 8.01 23.05 27.75
N LEU A 79 9.05 23.53 27.09
CA LEU A 79 9.96 22.72 26.29
C LEU A 79 10.66 21.63 27.12
N SER A 80 10.99 21.92 28.38
CA SER A 80 11.64 20.95 29.29
C SER A 80 10.77 19.74 29.53
N LYS A 81 9.47 19.94 29.78
CA LYS A 81 8.50 18.84 29.97
C LYS A 81 8.31 18.03 28.70
N THR A 82 8.24 18.70 27.55
CA THR A 82 8.13 18.04 26.25
C THR A 82 9.35 17.17 25.98
N ARG A 83 10.55 17.69 26.23
CA ARG A 83 11.82 16.93 26.07
C ARG A 83 11.87 15.71 27.00
N GLU A 84 11.48 15.88 28.26
CA GLU A 84 11.42 14.80 29.23
C GLU A 84 10.44 13.71 28.78
N PHE A 85 9.25 14.09 28.31
CA PHE A 85 8.27 13.16 27.76
C PHE A 85 8.80 12.38 26.56
N ILE A 86 9.42 13.06 25.60
CA ILE A 86 10.04 12.42 24.42
C ILE A 86 11.11 11.42 24.85
N GLY A 87 11.95 11.76 25.81
CA GLY A 87 12.97 10.86 26.36
C GLY A 87 12.37 9.61 26.99
N LYS A 88 11.29 9.75 27.76
CA LYS A 88 10.58 8.64 28.39
C LYS A 88 9.90 7.73 27.37
N VAL A 89 9.27 8.30 26.36
CA VAL A 89 8.63 7.55 25.27
C VAL A 89 9.68 6.81 24.44
N SER A 90 10.76 7.50 24.03
CA SER A 90 11.84 6.89 23.26
C SER A 90 12.49 5.73 24.01
N GLY A 91 12.77 5.90 25.29
CA GLY A 91 13.41 4.88 26.12
C GLY A 91 12.51 3.67 26.35
N THR A 92 11.24 3.89 26.64
CA THR A 92 10.28 2.81 26.86
C THR A 92 9.98 2.06 25.56
N LEU A 93 9.66 2.78 24.49
CA LEU A 93 9.41 2.20 23.18
C LEU A 93 10.68 1.51 22.64
N GLY A 94 11.84 2.17 22.76
CA GLY A 94 13.11 1.62 22.33
C GLY A 94 13.48 0.35 23.06
N GLY A 95 13.25 0.30 24.37
CA GLY A 95 13.47 -0.90 25.17
C GLY A 95 12.58 -2.07 24.74
N LEU A 96 11.28 -1.81 24.58
CA LEU A 96 10.31 -2.83 24.12
C LEU A 96 10.64 -3.33 22.73
N VAL A 97 10.90 -2.43 21.79
CA VAL A 97 11.22 -2.81 20.40
C VAL A 97 12.56 -3.52 20.32
N SER A 98 13.55 -3.14 21.13
CA SER A 98 14.82 -3.85 21.21
C SER A 98 14.62 -5.30 21.65
N ILE A 99 13.81 -5.52 22.69
CA ILE A 99 13.48 -6.87 23.17
C ILE A 99 12.75 -7.67 22.08
N VAL A 100 11.74 -7.10 21.47
CA VAL A 100 10.95 -7.75 20.39
C VAL A 100 11.85 -8.08 19.19
N THR A 101 12.71 -7.16 18.78
CA THR A 101 13.62 -7.36 17.65
C THR A 101 14.63 -8.47 17.93
N LEU A 102 15.24 -8.49 19.11
CA LEU A 102 16.20 -9.53 19.50
C LEU A 102 15.52 -10.89 19.60
N LEU A 103 14.35 -10.97 20.21
CA LEU A 103 13.57 -12.21 20.27
C LEU A 103 13.19 -12.71 18.89
N ALA A 104 12.78 -11.80 18.00
CA ALA A 104 12.43 -12.15 16.61
C ALA A 104 13.64 -12.62 15.81
N MET A 105 14.81 -12.01 16.01
CA MET A 105 16.06 -12.45 15.36
C MET A 105 16.49 -13.84 15.83
N VAL A 106 16.50 -14.08 17.14
CA VAL A 106 16.81 -15.40 17.71
C VAL A 106 15.75 -16.43 17.33
N GLY A 107 14.48 -16.05 17.36
CA GLY A 107 13.33 -16.88 17.02
C GLY A 107 12.96 -16.86 15.53
N SER A 108 13.83 -16.37 14.65
CA SER A 108 13.54 -16.31 13.21
C SER A 108 13.15 -17.66 12.58
N PRO A 109 13.70 -18.81 12.99
CA PRO A 109 13.20 -20.11 12.52
C PRO A 109 11.74 -20.37 12.90
N VAL A 110 11.31 -19.93 14.08
CA VAL A 110 9.91 -20.06 14.53
C VAL A 110 8.99 -19.18 13.68
N VAL A 111 9.38 -17.94 13.42
CA VAL A 111 8.63 -17.03 12.55
C VAL A 111 8.52 -17.58 11.13
N ALA A 112 9.63 -18.09 10.59
CA ALA A 112 9.66 -18.73 9.28
C ALA A 112 8.78 -19.99 9.24
N ALA A 113 8.74 -20.78 10.32
CA ALA A 113 7.91 -21.98 10.43
C ALA A 113 6.41 -21.62 10.47
N ILE A 114 6.03 -20.56 11.15
CA ILE A 114 4.63 -20.13 11.25
C ILE A 114 4.12 -19.58 9.91
N PHE A 115 4.82 -18.63 9.33
CA PHE A 115 4.37 -17.94 8.12
C PHE A 115 4.77 -18.64 6.83
N GLY A 116 5.84 -19.41 6.83
CA GLY A 116 6.26 -20.29 5.75
C GLY A 116 6.02 -21.76 6.08
N MET A 117 4.84 -22.10 6.58
CA MET A 117 4.51 -23.45 7.07
C MET A 117 4.71 -24.52 6.00
N GLY A 118 4.43 -24.22 4.74
CA GLY A 118 4.68 -25.16 3.63
C GLY A 118 6.15 -25.49 3.46
N TRP A 119 7.03 -24.51 3.60
CA TRP A 119 8.48 -24.69 3.53
C TRP A 119 9.03 -25.40 4.77
N PHE A 120 8.47 -25.11 5.94
CA PHE A 120 8.83 -25.79 7.19
C PHE A 120 8.42 -27.25 7.16
N THR A 121 7.24 -27.59 6.63
CA THR A 121 6.78 -28.98 6.46
C THR A 121 7.73 -29.74 5.53
N ASP A 122 8.14 -29.13 4.42
CA ASP A 122 9.12 -29.71 3.50
C ASP A 122 10.49 -29.90 4.18
N TRP A 123 10.90 -28.96 5.01
CA TRP A 123 12.14 -29.09 5.77
C TRP A 123 12.12 -30.28 6.74
N LEU A 124 10.98 -30.53 7.40
CA LEU A 124 10.81 -31.68 8.29
C LEU A 124 10.82 -33.01 7.54
N ASN A 125 10.34 -33.04 6.31
CA ASN A 125 10.15 -34.24 5.49
C ASN A 125 11.16 -34.35 4.34
N ASP A 126 12.23 -33.56 4.34
CA ASP A 126 13.23 -33.47 3.27
C ASP A 126 12.60 -33.24 1.88
N GLY A 127 11.55 -32.41 1.84
CA GLY A 127 10.85 -32.06 0.61
C GLY A 127 11.62 -31.06 -0.27
N PRO A 128 11.08 -30.73 -1.46
CA PRO A 128 11.80 -29.90 -2.44
C PRO A 128 12.04 -28.44 -2.00
N ASP A 129 11.21 -27.91 -1.10
CA ASP A 129 11.29 -26.52 -0.62
C ASP A 129 12.00 -26.38 0.74
N ALA A 130 12.68 -27.45 1.22
CA ALA A 130 13.39 -27.45 2.50
C ALA A 130 14.42 -26.32 2.61
N HIS A 131 15.16 -26.04 1.54
CA HIS A 131 16.16 -24.97 1.51
C HIS A 131 15.56 -23.58 1.66
N LYS A 132 14.30 -23.36 1.26
CA LYS A 132 13.62 -22.08 1.40
C LYS A 132 13.37 -21.73 2.87
N PHE A 133 13.09 -22.72 3.71
CA PHE A 133 12.88 -22.51 5.14
C PHE A 133 14.17 -21.99 5.80
N GLU A 134 15.30 -22.61 5.53
CA GLU A 134 16.59 -22.20 6.08
C GLU A 134 16.99 -20.80 5.60
N GLN A 135 16.83 -20.54 4.32
CA GLN A 135 17.13 -19.23 3.73
C GLN A 135 16.19 -18.16 4.26
N ALA A 136 14.90 -18.43 4.39
CA ALA A 136 13.94 -17.51 4.98
C ALA A 136 14.30 -17.15 6.42
N SER A 137 14.71 -18.12 7.22
CA SER A 137 15.17 -17.89 8.60
C SER A 137 16.38 -16.97 8.65
N LEU A 138 17.36 -17.16 7.76
CA LEU A 138 18.55 -16.32 7.67
C LEU A 138 18.19 -14.89 7.25
N LEU A 139 17.36 -14.73 6.21
CA LEU A 139 16.97 -13.40 5.72
C LEU A 139 16.15 -12.65 6.76
N LEU A 140 15.28 -13.34 7.51
CA LEU A 140 14.54 -12.73 8.62
C LEU A 140 15.45 -12.19 9.71
N LYS A 141 16.52 -12.92 10.07
CA LYS A 141 17.52 -12.42 11.04
C LYS A 141 18.15 -11.09 10.60
N ILE A 142 18.39 -10.94 9.31
CA ILE A 142 19.02 -9.73 8.75
C ILE A 142 18.01 -8.59 8.62
N THR A 143 16.75 -8.91 8.30
CA THR A 143 15.72 -7.89 8.05
C THR A 143 14.99 -7.43 9.30
N PHE A 144 14.92 -8.22 10.38
CA PHE A 144 14.22 -7.81 11.61
C PHE A 144 14.75 -6.53 12.25
N PRO A 145 16.05 -6.21 12.24
CA PRO A 145 16.54 -4.92 12.76
C PRO A 145 15.92 -3.70 12.08
N TYR A 146 15.37 -3.85 10.87
CA TYR A 146 14.61 -2.80 10.20
C TYR A 146 13.41 -2.32 11.04
N LEU A 147 12.76 -3.21 11.77
CA LEU A 147 11.67 -2.85 12.69
C LEU A 147 12.15 -1.86 13.75
N TRP A 148 13.34 -2.08 14.32
CA TRP A 148 13.94 -1.18 15.31
C TRP A 148 14.19 0.21 14.71
N PHE A 149 14.86 0.26 13.57
CA PHE A 149 15.18 1.52 12.89
C PHE A 149 13.92 2.29 12.51
N VAL A 150 12.97 1.64 11.87
CA VAL A 150 11.75 2.30 11.37
C VAL A 150 10.83 2.78 12.51
N THR A 151 10.85 2.12 13.65
CA THR A 151 10.11 2.56 14.82
C THR A 151 10.61 3.92 15.30
N PHE A 152 11.93 4.11 15.38
CA PHE A 152 12.51 5.41 15.71
C PHE A 152 12.33 6.45 14.60
N VAL A 153 12.33 6.04 13.34
CA VAL A 153 12.00 6.92 12.22
C VAL A 153 10.55 7.41 12.34
N ALA A 154 9.63 6.55 12.69
CA ALA A 154 8.23 6.92 12.90
C ALA A 154 8.06 7.88 14.10
N LEU A 155 8.74 7.61 15.19
CA LEU A 155 8.76 8.49 16.37
C LEU A 155 9.30 9.88 16.01
N SER A 156 10.46 9.93 15.36
CA SER A 156 11.09 11.17 14.91
C SER A 156 10.23 11.92 13.91
N GLY A 157 9.63 11.21 12.97
CA GLY A 157 8.72 11.78 11.97
C GLY A 157 7.49 12.40 12.61
N ALA A 158 6.90 11.75 13.61
CA ALA A 158 5.77 12.29 14.35
C ALA A 158 6.14 13.56 15.09
N ILE A 159 7.31 13.60 15.74
CA ILE A 159 7.83 14.79 16.42
C ILE A 159 8.05 15.93 15.42
N LEU A 160 8.73 15.67 14.31
CA LEU A 160 9.03 16.69 13.30
C LEU A 160 7.77 17.20 12.59
N ASN A 161 6.79 16.35 12.35
CA ASN A 161 5.51 16.75 11.76
C ASN A 161 4.74 17.71 12.68
N THR A 162 4.78 17.51 14.00
CA THR A 162 4.10 18.40 14.96
C THR A 162 4.69 19.82 14.99
N ILE A 163 5.93 19.99 14.58
CA ILE A 163 6.59 21.29 14.47
C ILE A 163 6.61 21.83 13.03
N GLY A 164 5.87 21.18 12.10
CA GLY A 164 5.70 21.64 10.73
C GLY A 164 6.79 21.22 9.75
N LYS A 165 7.69 20.33 10.13
CA LYS A 165 8.78 19.82 9.26
C LYS A 165 8.41 18.50 8.61
N PHE A 166 7.49 18.54 7.65
CA PHE A 166 6.92 17.36 7.01
C PHE A 166 7.85 16.68 5.98
N GLY A 167 8.77 17.44 5.38
CA GLY A 167 9.61 16.95 4.31
C GLY A 167 10.56 15.83 4.72
N VAL A 168 11.05 15.85 5.96
CA VAL A 168 12.01 14.86 6.47
C VAL A 168 11.40 13.45 6.46
N MET A 169 10.20 13.31 7.02
CA MET A 169 9.50 12.03 7.05
C MET A 169 9.12 11.54 5.64
N SER A 170 8.67 12.45 4.79
CA SER A 170 8.29 12.15 3.41
C SER A 170 9.48 11.71 2.54
N PHE A 171 10.68 12.18 2.86
CA PHE A 171 11.91 11.81 2.16
C PHE A 171 12.49 10.46 2.62
N SER A 172 12.23 10.03 3.85
CA SER A 172 12.82 8.81 4.42
C SER A 172 12.69 7.56 3.54
N PRO A 173 11.56 7.25 2.91
CA PRO A 173 11.45 6.06 2.06
C PRO A 173 12.41 6.06 0.86
N VAL A 174 12.83 7.24 0.40
CA VAL A 174 13.82 7.37 -0.68
C VAL A 174 15.14 6.71 -0.29
N LEU A 175 15.56 6.84 0.96
CA LEU A 175 16.81 6.27 1.47
C LEU A 175 16.77 4.74 1.47
N LEU A 176 15.65 4.14 1.84
CA LEU A 176 15.47 2.69 1.77
C LEU A 176 15.60 2.20 0.32
N ASN A 177 14.93 2.85 -0.61
CA ASN A 177 14.98 2.48 -2.02
C ASN A 177 16.38 2.62 -2.60
N ILE A 178 17.10 3.70 -2.28
CA ILE A 178 18.50 3.90 -2.71
C ILE A 178 19.40 2.81 -2.14
N ALA A 179 19.26 2.47 -0.86
CA ALA A 179 20.06 1.43 -0.22
C ALA A 179 19.83 0.06 -0.88
N MET A 180 18.60 -0.30 -1.15
CA MET A 180 18.26 -1.56 -1.82
C MET A 180 18.78 -1.61 -3.26
N ILE A 181 18.65 -0.55 -4.01
CA ILE A 181 19.17 -0.44 -5.38
C ILE A 181 20.70 -0.55 -5.36
N ALA A 182 21.36 0.16 -4.45
CA ALA A 182 22.81 0.14 -4.33
C ALA A 182 23.34 -1.25 -3.98
N THR A 183 22.72 -1.95 -3.03
CA THR A 183 23.14 -3.32 -2.66
C THR A 183 22.85 -4.32 -3.78
N ALA A 184 21.78 -4.15 -4.51
CA ALA A 184 21.49 -4.99 -5.68
C ALA A 184 22.50 -4.81 -6.80
N LEU A 185 22.99 -3.59 -7.04
CA LEU A 185 23.92 -3.30 -8.12
C LEU A 185 25.39 -3.57 -7.74
N PHE A 186 25.78 -3.28 -6.51
CA PHE A 186 27.20 -3.31 -6.10
C PHE A 186 27.55 -4.47 -5.19
N LEU A 187 26.65 -4.91 -4.30
CA LEU A 187 26.93 -5.99 -3.35
C LEU A 187 26.53 -7.36 -3.91
N ALA A 188 25.41 -7.48 -4.58
CA ALA A 188 24.91 -8.76 -5.10
C ALA A 188 25.90 -9.48 -6.04
N PRO A 189 26.63 -8.80 -6.94
CA PRO A 189 27.63 -9.47 -7.78
C PRO A 189 28.79 -10.10 -7.01
N ARG A 190 29.01 -9.67 -5.77
CA ARG A 190 30.10 -10.16 -4.88
C ARG A 190 29.65 -11.28 -3.94
N LEU A 191 28.36 -11.61 -3.93
CA LEU A 191 27.79 -12.65 -3.08
C LEU A 191 27.24 -13.79 -3.94
N ASP A 192 27.30 -14.99 -3.41
CA ASP A 192 26.76 -16.18 -4.09
C ASP A 192 25.23 -16.17 -4.12
N ASN A 193 24.61 -15.58 -3.09
CA ASN A 193 23.16 -15.48 -2.96
C ASN A 193 22.70 -14.02 -3.11
N PRO A 194 22.10 -13.61 -4.25
CA PRO A 194 21.64 -12.24 -4.47
C PRO A 194 20.59 -11.76 -3.48
N ASP A 195 19.73 -12.65 -2.99
CA ASP A 195 18.71 -12.35 -1.99
C ASP A 195 19.32 -11.88 -0.66
N LEU A 196 20.49 -12.39 -0.29
CA LEU A 196 21.23 -11.93 0.87
C LEU A 196 21.63 -10.46 0.75
N ALA A 197 22.10 -10.04 -0.43
CA ALA A 197 22.43 -8.64 -0.69
C ALA A 197 21.22 -7.72 -0.52
N LEU A 198 20.06 -8.14 -0.97
CA LEU A 198 18.81 -7.39 -0.83
C LEU A 198 18.35 -7.29 0.63
N ALA A 199 18.51 -8.35 1.41
CA ALA A 199 18.23 -8.33 2.86
C ALA A 199 19.17 -7.35 3.59
N ILE A 200 20.45 -7.36 3.26
CA ILE A 200 21.44 -6.39 3.77
C ILE A 200 21.04 -4.98 3.36
N GLY A 201 20.49 -4.80 2.16
CA GLY A 201 19.97 -3.53 1.67
C GLY A 201 18.82 -2.98 2.52
N ILE A 202 17.94 -3.84 3.00
CA ILE A 202 16.87 -3.45 3.92
C ILE A 202 17.44 -2.98 5.25
N PHE A 203 18.41 -3.71 5.80
CA PHE A 203 19.11 -3.32 7.03
C PHE A 203 19.80 -1.97 6.89
N LEU A 204 20.58 -1.78 5.84
CA LEU A 204 21.30 -0.53 5.57
C LEU A 204 20.32 0.63 5.29
N GLY A 205 19.23 0.36 4.61
CA GLY A 205 18.18 1.35 4.37
C GLY A 205 17.53 1.84 5.66
N GLY A 206 17.24 0.91 6.58
CA GLY A 206 16.74 1.25 7.91
C GLY A 206 17.73 2.08 8.72
N LEU A 207 19.00 1.69 8.70
CA LEU A 207 20.07 2.44 9.36
C LEU A 207 20.21 3.85 8.79
N LEU A 208 20.20 4.01 7.47
CA LEU A 208 20.27 5.32 6.82
C LEU A 208 19.07 6.20 7.15
N GLN A 209 17.87 5.65 7.16
CA GLN A 209 16.66 6.37 7.56
C GLN A 209 16.75 6.86 9.00
N PHE A 210 17.22 6.03 9.89
CA PHE A 210 17.44 6.37 11.30
C PHE A 210 18.47 7.48 11.48
N LEU A 211 19.64 7.34 10.87
CA LEU A 211 20.72 8.33 10.95
C LEU A 211 20.32 9.66 10.31
N PHE A 212 19.52 9.63 9.25
CA PHE A 212 19.04 10.84 8.58
C PHE A 212 18.15 11.70 9.48
N GLN A 213 17.38 11.10 10.39
CA GLN A 213 16.48 11.81 11.30
C GLN A 213 17.23 12.58 12.39
N ILE A 214 18.37 12.07 12.84
CA ILE A 214 19.11 12.59 14.00
C ILE A 214 19.49 14.05 13.86
N PRO A 215 20.11 14.54 12.75
CA PRO A 215 20.47 15.94 12.61
C PRO A 215 19.26 16.89 12.70
N PHE A 216 18.12 16.49 12.16
CA PHE A 216 16.90 17.31 12.19
C PHE A 216 16.30 17.42 13.59
N LEU A 217 16.32 16.33 14.35
CA LEU A 217 15.91 16.34 15.76
C LEU A 217 16.84 17.19 16.60
N LYS A 218 18.15 17.07 16.41
CA LYS A 218 19.16 17.86 17.11
C LYS A 218 18.99 19.35 16.85
N LYS A 219 18.78 19.73 15.59
CA LYS A 219 18.54 21.12 15.18
C LYS A 219 17.27 21.69 15.78
N ALA A 220 16.23 20.87 15.94
CA ALA A 220 14.98 21.26 16.58
C ALA A 220 15.05 21.29 18.10
N GLY A 221 16.15 20.85 18.71
CA GLY A 221 16.31 20.74 20.15
C GLY A 221 15.52 19.61 20.80
N LEU A 222 15.07 18.64 20.00
CA LEU A 222 14.22 17.54 20.45
C LEU A 222 14.94 16.17 20.42
N LEU A 223 16.24 16.17 20.20
CA LEU A 223 17.06 14.97 20.37
C LEU A 223 17.38 14.80 21.86
N VAL A 224 16.76 13.82 22.48
CA VAL A 224 16.79 13.60 23.93
C VAL A 224 17.32 12.20 24.24
N LYS A 225 18.06 12.05 25.35
CA LYS A 225 18.51 10.73 25.79
C LYS A 225 17.31 9.85 26.14
N PRO A 226 17.24 8.62 25.61
CA PRO A 226 16.19 7.68 25.97
C PRO A 226 16.24 7.30 27.45
N LYS A 227 15.07 7.22 28.07
CA LYS A 227 14.93 6.81 29.46
C LYS A 227 13.73 5.87 29.60
N TRP A 228 13.93 4.71 30.19
CA TRP A 228 12.85 3.79 30.50
C TRP A 228 11.92 4.38 31.56
N ALA A 229 10.64 4.45 31.27
CA ALA A 229 9.63 5.03 32.16
C ALA A 229 8.24 4.39 31.91
N TRP A 230 8.15 3.10 32.16
CA TRP A 230 6.93 2.33 31.93
C TRP A 230 5.71 2.87 32.69
N HIS A 231 5.92 3.35 33.91
CA HIS A 231 4.86 3.84 34.80
C HIS A 231 4.60 5.34 34.70
N ASP A 232 5.32 6.05 33.84
CA ASP A 232 5.07 7.48 33.60
C ASP A 232 3.64 7.71 33.12
N GLU A 233 3.02 8.80 33.55
CA GLU A 233 1.63 9.13 33.24
C GLU A 233 1.38 9.29 31.73
N GLY A 234 2.26 10.01 31.02
CA GLY A 234 2.18 10.19 29.58
C GLY A 234 2.39 8.89 28.80
N VAL A 235 3.36 8.09 29.23
CA VAL A 235 3.63 6.76 28.64
C VAL A 235 2.47 5.80 28.88
N ALA A 236 1.89 5.80 30.08
CA ALA A 236 0.71 5.00 30.40
C ALA A 236 -0.51 5.39 29.55
N LYS A 237 -0.67 6.68 29.27
CA LYS A 237 -1.74 7.16 28.39
C LYS A 237 -1.56 6.67 26.95
N ILE A 238 -0.34 6.69 26.44
CA ILE A 238 0.00 6.11 25.12
C ILE A 238 -0.33 4.62 25.08
N ARG A 239 0.06 3.85 26.10
CA ARG A 239 -0.26 2.41 26.18
C ARG A 239 -1.77 2.15 26.11
N ARG A 240 -2.55 2.90 26.87
CA ARG A 240 -4.01 2.76 26.89
C ARG A 240 -4.66 3.09 25.54
N LEU A 241 -4.15 4.07 24.83
CA LEU A 241 -4.63 4.45 23.49
C LEU A 241 -4.15 3.48 22.41
N MET A 242 -2.96 2.92 22.58
CA MET A 242 -2.30 2.07 21.58
C MET A 242 -2.94 0.68 21.47
N ILE A 243 -3.38 0.09 22.57
CA ILE A 243 -3.95 -1.27 22.58
C ILE A 243 -5.17 -1.39 21.68
N PRO A 244 -6.22 -0.53 21.78
CA PRO A 244 -7.34 -0.57 20.85
C PRO A 244 -6.94 -0.28 19.41
N ALA A 245 -5.98 0.64 19.19
CA ALA A 245 -5.49 0.97 17.85
C ALA A 245 -4.74 -0.21 17.21
N LEU A 246 -3.99 -1.01 17.98
CA LEU A 246 -3.35 -2.24 17.51
C LEU A 246 -4.38 -3.24 16.98
N PHE A 247 -5.48 -3.44 17.69
CA PHE A 247 -6.55 -4.32 17.21
C PHE A 247 -7.17 -3.83 15.90
N GLY A 248 -7.45 -2.53 15.79
CA GLY A 248 -8.02 -1.95 14.58
C GLY A 248 -7.11 -2.07 13.37
N VAL A 249 -5.82 -1.83 13.53
CA VAL A 249 -4.83 -1.93 12.45
C VAL A 249 -4.55 -3.38 12.08
N SER A 250 -4.49 -4.29 13.08
CA SER A 250 -4.19 -5.71 12.83
C SER A 250 -5.24 -6.38 11.95
N VAL A 251 -6.52 -6.03 12.09
CA VAL A 251 -7.60 -6.57 11.25
C VAL A 251 -7.32 -6.36 9.77
N SER A 252 -6.85 -5.17 9.38
CA SER A 252 -6.55 -4.85 7.98
C SER A 252 -5.33 -5.60 7.42
N GLN A 253 -4.46 -6.11 8.29
CA GLN A 253 -3.18 -6.73 7.90
C GLN A 253 -3.18 -8.27 8.01
N ILE A 254 -4.12 -8.87 8.73
CA ILE A 254 -4.17 -10.33 8.94
C ILE A 254 -4.27 -11.09 7.62
N ASN A 255 -5.05 -10.59 6.65
CA ASN A 255 -5.17 -11.24 5.33
C ASN A 255 -3.82 -11.39 4.63
N LEU A 256 -2.97 -10.38 4.70
CA LEU A 256 -1.64 -10.44 4.08
C LEU A 256 -0.79 -11.57 4.66
N LEU A 257 -0.84 -11.76 5.97
CA LEU A 257 -0.10 -12.83 6.64
C LEU A 257 -0.66 -14.22 6.32
N LEU A 258 -1.98 -14.36 6.31
CA LEU A 258 -2.63 -15.63 5.96
C LEU A 258 -2.38 -16.00 4.51
N ASP A 259 -2.42 -15.04 3.60
CA ASP A 259 -2.06 -15.26 2.20
C ASP A 259 -0.61 -15.70 2.06
N THR A 260 0.29 -15.18 2.90
CA THR A 260 1.69 -15.60 2.93
C THR A 260 1.84 -17.06 3.36
N VAL A 261 1.10 -17.48 4.39
CA VAL A 261 1.08 -18.89 4.82
C VAL A 261 0.61 -19.79 3.69
N ILE A 262 -0.50 -19.46 3.06
CA ILE A 262 -1.05 -20.22 1.94
C ILE A 262 -0.06 -20.27 0.77
N ALA A 263 0.53 -19.15 0.42
CA ALA A 263 1.48 -19.05 -0.68
C ALA A 263 2.72 -19.91 -0.47
N SER A 264 3.13 -20.18 0.78
CA SER A 264 4.26 -21.07 1.08
C SER A 264 4.02 -22.53 0.68
N PHE A 265 2.75 -22.95 0.53
CA PHE A 265 2.38 -24.28 0.03
C PHE A 265 2.29 -24.36 -1.49
N LEU A 266 2.32 -23.22 -2.18
CA LEU A 266 2.15 -23.14 -3.62
C LEU A 266 3.47 -23.34 -4.37
N MET A 267 3.38 -23.45 -5.68
CA MET A 267 4.55 -23.65 -6.54
C MET A 267 5.55 -22.48 -6.44
N THR A 268 6.81 -22.76 -6.68
CA THR A 268 7.87 -21.76 -6.72
C THR A 268 7.55 -20.69 -7.75
N GLY A 269 7.73 -19.43 -7.36
CA GLY A 269 7.39 -18.24 -8.16
C GLY A 269 6.07 -17.61 -7.77
N SER A 270 5.19 -18.31 -7.04
CA SER A 270 3.85 -17.82 -6.69
C SER A 270 3.88 -16.51 -5.93
N ILE A 271 4.72 -16.39 -4.90
CA ILE A 271 4.86 -15.15 -4.12
C ILE A 271 5.35 -14.01 -5.00
N SER A 272 6.33 -14.28 -5.86
CA SER A 272 6.93 -13.29 -6.76
C SER A 272 5.93 -12.80 -7.81
N TRP A 273 5.22 -13.70 -8.47
CA TRP A 273 4.23 -13.34 -9.49
C TRP A 273 3.09 -12.50 -8.91
N LEU A 274 2.60 -12.86 -7.72
CA LEU A 274 1.61 -12.06 -7.00
C LEU A 274 2.15 -10.67 -6.64
N TYR A 275 3.39 -10.58 -6.21
CA TYR A 275 4.02 -9.32 -5.87
C TYR A 275 4.12 -8.37 -7.06
N TYR A 276 4.68 -8.83 -8.18
CA TYR A 276 4.86 -7.98 -9.36
C TYR A 276 3.52 -7.57 -9.99
N SER A 277 2.53 -8.44 -10.00
CA SER A 277 1.20 -8.11 -10.51
C SER A 277 0.50 -7.09 -9.60
N ASP A 278 0.58 -7.24 -8.30
CA ASP A 278 0.01 -6.29 -7.34
C ASP A 278 0.66 -4.91 -7.45
N ARG A 279 1.95 -4.84 -7.71
CA ARG A 279 2.66 -3.56 -7.91
C ARG A 279 2.09 -2.74 -9.06
N LEU A 280 1.71 -3.37 -10.16
CA LEU A 280 1.09 -2.67 -11.29
C LEU A 280 -0.31 -2.17 -10.95
N LEU A 281 -1.05 -2.93 -10.18
CA LEU A 281 -2.40 -2.54 -9.73
C LEU A 281 -2.38 -1.35 -8.79
N GLU A 282 -1.34 -1.20 -7.99
CA GLU A 282 -1.19 -0.10 -7.04
C GLU A 282 -1.08 1.28 -7.70
N PHE A 283 -0.63 1.38 -8.95
CA PHE A 283 -0.51 2.67 -9.64
C PHE A 283 -1.85 3.38 -9.78
N PRO A 284 -2.87 2.82 -10.47
CA PRO A 284 -4.16 3.50 -10.58
C PRO A 284 -4.85 3.62 -9.23
N LEU A 285 -4.73 2.64 -8.35
CA LEU A 285 -5.30 2.68 -7.01
C LEU A 285 -4.73 3.83 -6.18
N GLY A 286 -3.41 4.00 -6.20
CA GLY A 286 -2.72 5.06 -5.47
C GLY A 286 -2.94 6.45 -6.07
N LEU A 287 -2.86 6.58 -7.40
CA LEU A 287 -3.01 7.87 -8.06
C LEU A 287 -4.44 8.40 -7.98
N PHE A 288 -5.42 7.57 -8.27
CA PHE A 288 -6.81 8.00 -8.43
C PHE A 288 -7.63 7.77 -7.16
N GLY A 289 -7.57 6.58 -6.59
CA GLY A 289 -8.37 6.23 -5.42
C GLY A 289 -8.03 7.06 -4.20
N ILE A 290 -6.75 7.14 -3.87
CA ILE A 290 -6.28 7.89 -2.69
C ILE A 290 -6.44 9.40 -2.90
N ALA A 291 -6.12 9.92 -4.09
CA ALA A 291 -6.25 11.33 -4.39
C ALA A 291 -7.70 11.82 -4.25
N ILE A 292 -8.65 11.12 -4.83
CA ILE A 292 -10.07 11.47 -4.75
C ILE A 292 -10.57 11.33 -3.31
N SER A 293 -10.18 10.28 -2.60
CA SER A 293 -10.53 10.06 -1.20
C SER A 293 -10.06 11.20 -0.31
N THR A 294 -8.83 11.67 -0.51
CA THR A 294 -8.23 12.76 0.26
C THR A 294 -8.96 14.08 0.05
N VAL A 295 -9.43 14.34 -1.15
CA VAL A 295 -10.19 15.57 -1.47
C VAL A 295 -11.60 15.50 -0.91
N ILE A 296 -12.25 14.36 -0.99
CA ILE A 296 -13.68 14.21 -0.69
C ILE A 296 -13.95 14.21 0.82
N LEU A 297 -13.08 13.63 1.64
CA LEU A 297 -13.33 13.44 3.07
C LEU A 297 -13.57 14.76 3.84
N PRO A 298 -12.72 15.80 3.68
CA PRO A 298 -12.97 17.09 4.36
C PRO A 298 -14.28 17.75 3.93
N THR A 299 -14.64 17.64 2.66
CA THR A 299 -15.88 18.21 2.12
C THR A 299 -17.10 17.50 2.70
N LEU A 300 -17.08 16.16 2.75
CA LEU A 300 -18.13 15.37 3.38
C LEU A 300 -18.28 15.69 4.87
N ALA A 301 -17.17 15.83 5.58
CA ALA A 301 -17.16 16.16 6.99
C ALA A 301 -17.83 17.52 7.24
N ARG A 302 -17.54 18.54 6.43
CA ARG A 302 -18.19 19.87 6.51
C ARG A 302 -19.68 19.75 6.28
N HIS A 303 -20.15 19.01 5.29
CA HIS A 303 -21.57 18.82 5.03
C HIS A 303 -22.27 18.11 6.19
N HIS A 304 -21.60 17.19 6.84
CA HIS A 304 -22.15 16.51 8.02
C HIS A 304 -22.30 17.45 9.22
N VAL A 305 -21.30 18.27 9.51
CA VAL A 305 -21.35 19.25 10.62
C VAL A 305 -22.44 20.28 10.40
N ASN A 306 -22.57 20.81 9.17
CA ASN A 306 -23.58 21.80 8.83
C ASN A 306 -25.03 21.26 8.85
N ARG A 307 -25.21 19.95 9.03
CA ARG A 307 -26.51 19.30 9.12
C ARG A 307 -27.34 19.77 10.31
N GLU A 308 -26.69 20.23 11.37
CA GLU A 308 -27.36 20.78 12.55
C GLU A 308 -28.05 22.11 12.24
N ASP A 309 -27.51 22.92 11.32
CA ASP A 309 -28.04 24.23 10.97
C ASP A 309 -29.11 24.16 9.86
N ASN A 310 -28.94 23.27 8.87
CA ASN A 310 -29.89 23.10 7.76
C ASN A 310 -29.89 21.64 7.24
N SER A 311 -30.60 20.78 7.91
CA SER A 311 -30.53 19.34 7.75
C SER A 311 -30.87 18.80 6.35
N SER A 312 -31.84 19.41 5.64
CA SER A 312 -32.26 18.91 4.33
C SER A 312 -31.25 19.24 3.22
N GLN A 313 -30.75 20.47 3.20
CA GLN A 313 -29.76 20.89 2.21
C GLN A 313 -28.42 20.21 2.43
N SER A 314 -27.96 20.09 3.66
CA SER A 314 -26.71 19.40 3.99
C SER A 314 -26.74 17.91 3.63
N ALA A 315 -27.87 17.24 3.80
CA ALA A 315 -28.03 15.85 3.39
C ALA A 315 -27.95 15.69 1.87
N VAL A 316 -28.55 16.62 1.10
CA VAL A 316 -28.44 16.66 -0.36
C VAL A 316 -27.01 16.92 -0.81
N ASP A 317 -26.33 17.88 -0.20
CA ASP A 317 -24.94 18.21 -0.52
C ASP A 317 -23.99 17.05 -0.23
N PHE A 318 -24.20 16.36 0.88
CA PHE A 318 -23.43 15.16 1.24
C PHE A 318 -23.61 14.06 0.18
N ARG A 319 -24.87 13.77 -0.20
CA ARG A 319 -25.19 12.79 -1.22
C ARG A 319 -24.59 13.15 -2.58
N ASN A 320 -24.68 14.41 -2.99
CA ASN A 320 -24.12 14.89 -4.25
C ASN A 320 -22.58 14.78 -4.27
N THR A 321 -21.92 15.05 -3.15
CA THR A 321 -20.47 14.92 -3.03
C THR A 321 -20.04 13.44 -3.10
N MET A 322 -20.78 12.55 -2.45
CA MET A 322 -20.56 11.10 -2.57
C MET A 322 -20.73 10.63 -4.01
N ASP A 323 -21.79 11.07 -4.66
CA ASP A 323 -22.08 10.72 -6.06
C ASP A 323 -20.99 11.22 -7.01
N TRP A 324 -20.50 12.44 -6.79
CA TRP A 324 -19.35 12.97 -7.53
C TRP A 324 -18.10 12.10 -7.35
N GLY A 325 -17.78 11.71 -6.12
CA GLY A 325 -16.63 10.85 -5.83
C GLY A 325 -16.72 9.50 -6.53
N VAL A 326 -17.89 8.88 -6.49
CA VAL A 326 -18.15 7.62 -7.19
C VAL A 326 -18.02 7.79 -8.71
N ARG A 327 -18.56 8.87 -9.27
CA ARG A 327 -18.41 9.16 -10.71
C ARG A 327 -16.96 9.39 -11.12
N MET A 328 -16.16 10.06 -10.28
CA MET A 328 -14.72 10.25 -10.55
C MET A 328 -13.97 8.92 -10.52
N ILE A 329 -14.28 8.05 -9.57
CA ILE A 329 -13.71 6.70 -9.55
C ILE A 329 -14.09 5.91 -10.80
N LEU A 330 -15.34 5.98 -11.24
CA LEU A 330 -15.76 5.31 -12.47
C LEU A 330 -15.07 5.90 -13.71
N LEU A 331 -14.97 7.21 -13.79
CA LEU A 331 -14.33 7.92 -14.91
C LEU A 331 -12.85 7.52 -15.09
N LEU A 332 -12.12 7.34 -13.99
CA LEU A 332 -10.69 7.03 -13.99
C LEU A 332 -10.41 5.54 -13.82
N GLY A 333 -11.21 4.85 -13.03
CA GLY A 333 -10.99 3.44 -12.68
C GLY A 333 -11.40 2.46 -13.78
N VAL A 334 -12.51 2.70 -14.46
CA VAL A 334 -12.98 1.81 -15.53
C VAL A 334 -11.99 1.76 -16.71
N PRO A 335 -11.51 2.90 -17.26
CA PRO A 335 -10.48 2.82 -18.30
C PRO A 335 -9.16 2.25 -17.81
N ALA A 336 -8.78 2.50 -16.56
CA ALA A 336 -7.59 1.89 -15.97
C ALA A 336 -7.72 0.36 -15.91
N ALA A 337 -8.88 -0.15 -15.49
CA ALA A 337 -9.13 -1.60 -15.43
C ALA A 337 -9.11 -2.24 -16.82
N ILE A 338 -9.75 -1.63 -17.78
CA ILE A 338 -9.78 -2.15 -19.17
C ILE A 338 -8.40 -2.03 -19.83
N GLY A 339 -7.69 -0.92 -19.59
CA GLY A 339 -6.32 -0.74 -20.07
C GLY A 339 -5.36 -1.79 -19.52
N ILE A 340 -5.43 -2.08 -18.24
CA ILE A 340 -4.64 -3.16 -17.61
C ILE A 340 -5.03 -4.52 -18.18
N ALA A 341 -6.32 -4.79 -18.37
CA ALA A 341 -6.77 -6.04 -18.96
C ALA A 341 -6.16 -6.30 -20.34
N VAL A 342 -6.08 -5.27 -21.17
CA VAL A 342 -5.52 -5.37 -22.54
C VAL A 342 -4.00 -5.38 -22.53
N LEU A 343 -3.37 -4.53 -21.70
CA LEU A 343 -1.93 -4.30 -21.69
C LEU A 343 -1.18 -5.03 -20.56
N ALA A 344 -1.81 -5.99 -19.88
CA ALA A 344 -1.19 -6.68 -18.74
C ALA A 344 0.16 -7.31 -19.09
N GLN A 345 0.21 -8.12 -20.13
CA GLN A 345 1.45 -8.75 -20.58
C GLN A 345 2.49 -7.75 -21.09
N PRO A 346 2.14 -6.80 -21.99
CA PRO A 346 3.09 -5.77 -22.41
C PRO A 346 3.67 -4.94 -21.26
N MET A 347 2.85 -4.54 -20.29
CA MET A 347 3.31 -3.76 -19.13
C MET A 347 4.30 -4.55 -18.26
N LEU A 348 3.98 -5.81 -17.95
CA LEU A 348 4.87 -6.69 -17.20
C LEU A 348 6.18 -6.93 -17.96
N LEU A 349 6.09 -7.14 -19.27
CA LEU A 349 7.25 -7.36 -20.11
C LEU A 349 8.16 -6.12 -20.17
N VAL A 350 7.60 -4.95 -20.40
CA VAL A 350 8.38 -3.71 -20.51
C VAL A 350 9.05 -3.36 -19.18
N LEU A 351 8.32 -3.50 -18.06
CA LEU A 351 8.84 -3.11 -16.75
C LEU A 351 9.79 -4.14 -16.14
N PHE A 352 9.49 -5.43 -16.26
CA PHE A 352 10.18 -6.45 -15.47
C PHE A 352 10.94 -7.50 -16.27
N MET A 353 10.63 -7.72 -17.55
CA MET A 353 11.30 -8.77 -18.34
C MET A 353 12.74 -8.40 -18.69
N ARG A 354 13.65 -8.71 -17.76
CA ARG A 354 15.09 -8.52 -17.90
C ARG A 354 15.83 -9.54 -17.04
N GLY A 355 17.01 -9.94 -17.48
CA GLY A 355 17.86 -10.83 -16.71
C GLY A 355 17.11 -12.09 -16.26
N SER A 356 16.95 -12.28 -14.96
CA SER A 356 16.33 -13.46 -14.38
C SER A 356 14.80 -13.51 -14.53
N PHE A 357 14.15 -12.39 -14.82
CA PHE A 357 12.70 -12.36 -15.08
C PHE A 357 12.43 -12.66 -16.55
N THR A 358 11.85 -13.83 -16.81
CA THR A 358 11.69 -14.39 -18.15
C THR A 358 10.29 -14.18 -18.72
N LEU A 359 10.08 -14.55 -19.98
CA LEU A 359 8.76 -14.50 -20.62
C LEU A 359 7.76 -15.45 -19.91
N THR A 360 8.21 -16.57 -19.38
CA THR A 360 7.37 -17.47 -18.57
C THR A 360 6.85 -16.75 -17.33
N ASP A 361 7.68 -15.96 -16.68
CA ASP A 361 7.28 -15.12 -15.53
C ASP A 361 6.28 -14.04 -15.92
N VAL A 362 6.43 -13.44 -17.10
CA VAL A 362 5.45 -12.48 -17.64
C VAL A 362 4.08 -13.14 -17.80
N HIS A 363 4.01 -14.32 -18.40
CA HIS A 363 2.76 -15.04 -18.54
C HIS A 363 2.15 -15.40 -17.18
N ALA A 364 2.94 -15.95 -16.28
CA ALA A 364 2.46 -16.33 -14.96
C ALA A 364 1.95 -15.13 -14.15
N ALA A 365 2.68 -14.04 -14.14
CA ALA A 365 2.27 -12.81 -13.44
C ALA A 365 1.05 -12.16 -14.10
N SER A 366 0.87 -12.29 -15.41
CA SER A 366 -0.30 -11.75 -16.12
C SER A 366 -1.60 -12.39 -15.66
N TYR A 367 -1.61 -13.70 -15.38
CA TYR A 367 -2.80 -14.37 -14.85
C TYR A 367 -3.23 -13.82 -13.50
N SER A 368 -2.30 -13.61 -12.58
CA SER A 368 -2.60 -12.99 -11.29
C SER A 368 -2.98 -11.52 -11.42
N LEU A 369 -2.37 -10.80 -12.37
CA LEU A 369 -2.73 -9.41 -12.66
C LEU A 369 -4.18 -9.29 -13.16
N TRP A 370 -4.59 -10.14 -14.07
CA TRP A 370 -5.99 -10.16 -14.55
C TRP A 370 -6.97 -10.47 -13.41
N ALA A 371 -6.61 -11.40 -12.53
CA ALA A 371 -7.44 -11.74 -11.38
C ALA A 371 -7.57 -10.57 -10.38
N PHE A 372 -6.47 -9.93 -10.01
CA PHE A 372 -6.49 -8.74 -9.17
C PHE A 372 -7.25 -7.58 -9.83
N ASN A 373 -7.06 -7.40 -11.13
CA ASN A 373 -7.68 -6.32 -11.90
C ASN A 373 -9.21 -6.42 -11.93
N ALA A 374 -9.76 -7.62 -11.82
CA ALA A 374 -11.20 -7.81 -11.66
C ALA A 374 -11.75 -7.12 -10.40
N GLY A 375 -10.91 -6.94 -9.38
CA GLY A 375 -11.25 -6.22 -8.16
C GLY A 375 -10.78 -4.77 -8.09
N LEU A 376 -10.09 -4.25 -9.11
CA LEU A 376 -9.51 -2.90 -9.07
C LEU A 376 -10.55 -1.82 -8.78
N LEU A 377 -11.65 -1.84 -9.50
CA LEU A 377 -12.74 -0.87 -9.31
C LEU A 377 -13.31 -0.94 -7.89
N SER A 378 -13.46 -2.15 -7.36
CA SER A 378 -13.91 -2.37 -6.00
C SER A 378 -12.92 -1.83 -4.97
N PHE A 379 -11.62 -2.05 -5.14
CA PHE A 379 -10.58 -1.48 -4.27
C PHE A 379 -10.65 0.06 -4.25
N MET A 380 -10.86 0.67 -5.40
CA MET A 380 -11.00 2.13 -5.51
C MET A 380 -12.30 2.63 -4.85
N LEU A 381 -13.41 1.95 -5.08
CA LEU A 381 -14.72 2.30 -4.51
C LEU A 381 -14.75 2.19 -2.99
N ILE A 382 -14.05 1.22 -2.41
CA ILE A 382 -13.93 1.08 -0.94
C ILE A 382 -13.41 2.39 -0.33
N LYS A 383 -12.42 3.02 -0.95
CA LYS A 383 -11.83 4.27 -0.46
C LYS A 383 -12.87 5.38 -0.34
N ILE A 384 -13.72 5.52 -1.34
CA ILE A 384 -14.76 6.56 -1.37
C ILE A 384 -15.94 6.22 -0.46
N LEU A 385 -16.42 4.98 -0.51
CA LEU A 385 -17.57 4.55 0.27
C LEU A 385 -17.29 4.56 1.78
N ALA A 386 -16.09 4.17 2.19
CA ALA A 386 -15.66 4.24 3.58
C ALA A 386 -15.66 5.69 4.10
N ASN A 387 -15.32 6.66 3.28
CA ASN A 387 -15.36 8.08 3.64
C ASN A 387 -16.76 8.56 4.00
N GLY A 388 -17.79 7.95 3.42
CA GLY A 388 -19.18 8.24 3.79
C GLY A 388 -19.49 7.91 5.26
N TYR A 389 -18.82 6.92 5.81
CA TYR A 389 -18.89 6.59 7.24
C TYR A 389 -17.96 7.45 8.08
N TYR A 390 -16.71 7.60 7.69
CA TYR A 390 -15.70 8.37 8.44
C TYR A 390 -16.08 9.83 8.61
N ALA A 391 -16.65 10.44 7.58
CA ALA A 391 -17.12 11.82 7.62
C ALA A 391 -18.23 12.03 8.64
N ARG A 392 -19.02 11.00 8.95
CA ARG A 392 -20.07 11.00 9.98
C ARG A 392 -19.55 10.50 11.33
N GLN A 393 -18.24 10.36 11.49
CA GLN A 393 -17.57 9.85 12.70
C GLN A 393 -17.95 8.40 13.05
N ASP A 394 -18.43 7.65 12.07
CA ASP A 394 -18.69 6.22 12.21
C ASP A 394 -17.47 5.44 11.72
N THR A 395 -16.59 5.06 12.65
CA THR A 395 -15.43 4.21 12.37
C THR A 395 -15.72 2.73 12.62
N LYS A 396 -16.78 2.42 13.34
CA LYS A 396 -17.12 1.03 13.71
C LYS A 396 -17.66 0.23 12.54
N THR A 397 -18.54 0.81 11.74
CA THR A 397 -19.17 0.12 10.60
C THR A 397 -18.15 -0.29 9.53
N PRO A 398 -17.25 0.59 9.04
CA PRO A 398 -16.21 0.18 8.11
C PRO A 398 -15.30 -0.93 8.65
N VAL A 399 -14.95 -0.89 9.93
CA VAL A 399 -14.13 -1.93 10.57
C VAL A 399 -14.88 -3.26 10.63
N LYS A 400 -16.15 -3.25 11.00
CA LYS A 400 -17.00 -4.44 11.02
C LYS A 400 -17.12 -5.07 9.63
N ILE A 401 -17.35 -4.26 8.62
CA ILE A 401 -17.41 -4.71 7.22
C ILE A 401 -16.06 -5.24 6.78
N GLY A 402 -14.96 -4.59 7.16
CA GLY A 402 -13.60 -5.06 6.91
C GLY A 402 -13.33 -6.44 7.52
N ILE A 403 -13.82 -6.70 8.73
CA ILE A 403 -13.71 -8.02 9.38
C ILE A 403 -14.51 -9.08 8.60
N ILE A 404 -15.72 -8.76 8.19
CA ILE A 404 -16.55 -9.66 7.37
C ILE A 404 -15.85 -10.00 6.06
N ALA A 405 -15.29 -8.98 5.38
CA ALA A 405 -14.52 -9.17 4.16
C ALA A 405 -13.28 -10.04 4.38
N MET A 406 -12.57 -9.83 5.48
CA MET A 406 -11.40 -10.62 5.86
C MET A 406 -11.75 -12.10 6.08
N VAL A 407 -12.77 -12.38 6.86
CA VAL A 407 -13.23 -13.76 7.11
C VAL A 407 -13.71 -14.41 5.81
N SER A 408 -14.43 -13.65 4.98
CA SER A 408 -14.87 -14.12 3.66
C SER A 408 -13.69 -14.40 2.73
N ASN A 409 -12.63 -13.60 2.80
CA ASN A 409 -11.41 -13.84 2.01
C ASN A 409 -10.74 -15.17 2.37
N MET A 410 -10.72 -15.54 3.65
CA MET A 410 -10.23 -16.85 4.07
C MET A 410 -11.06 -17.99 3.44
N GLY A 411 -12.38 -17.86 3.44
CA GLY A 411 -13.28 -18.81 2.80
C GLY A 411 -13.07 -18.87 1.29
N PHE A 412 -12.91 -17.75 0.62
CA PHE A 412 -12.63 -17.66 -0.80
C PHE A 412 -11.26 -18.26 -1.16
N ASN A 413 -10.25 -18.07 -0.32
CA ASN A 413 -8.94 -18.71 -0.49
C ASN A 413 -9.07 -20.24 -0.50
N VAL A 414 -9.85 -20.80 0.40
CA VAL A 414 -10.09 -22.26 0.45
C VAL A 414 -10.80 -22.73 -0.81
N LEU A 415 -11.83 -22.03 -1.26
CA LEU A 415 -12.56 -22.37 -2.49
C LEU A 415 -11.71 -22.20 -3.75
N ALA A 416 -10.73 -21.32 -3.73
CA ALA A 416 -9.87 -21.00 -4.88
C ALA A 416 -8.57 -21.82 -4.91
N ILE A 417 -8.35 -22.75 -3.98
CA ILE A 417 -7.17 -23.63 -3.94
C ILE A 417 -6.87 -24.30 -5.31
N PRO A 418 -7.86 -24.81 -6.08
CA PRO A 418 -7.58 -25.42 -7.38
C PRO A 418 -6.92 -24.50 -8.40
N PHE A 419 -7.03 -23.17 -8.21
CA PHE A 419 -6.44 -22.17 -9.11
C PHE A 419 -5.02 -21.75 -8.68
N SER A 420 -4.44 -22.36 -7.64
CA SER A 420 -3.10 -22.08 -7.15
C SER A 420 -2.93 -20.58 -6.75
N TYR A 421 -1.80 -19.94 -7.14
CA TYR A 421 -1.55 -18.54 -6.81
C TYR A 421 -2.59 -17.57 -7.41
N VAL A 422 -3.13 -17.89 -8.59
CA VAL A 422 -4.20 -17.10 -9.20
C VAL A 422 -5.44 -17.08 -8.30
N GLY A 423 -5.69 -18.19 -7.59
CA GLY A 423 -6.76 -18.29 -6.61
C GLY A 423 -6.68 -17.27 -5.48
N LEU A 424 -5.48 -16.97 -4.99
CA LEU A 424 -5.28 -15.92 -3.98
C LEU A 424 -5.66 -14.53 -4.53
N ALA A 425 -5.31 -14.25 -5.77
CA ALA A 425 -5.69 -13.00 -6.44
C ALA A 425 -7.21 -12.91 -6.67
N ILE A 426 -7.83 -13.99 -7.10
CA ILE A 426 -9.29 -14.07 -7.27
C ILE A 426 -10.00 -13.86 -5.94
N ALA A 427 -9.55 -14.52 -4.87
CA ALA A 427 -10.12 -14.36 -3.54
C ALA A 427 -10.03 -12.91 -3.04
N SER A 428 -8.91 -12.25 -3.26
CA SER A 428 -8.73 -10.83 -2.92
C SER A 428 -9.71 -9.94 -3.70
N ALA A 429 -9.91 -10.17 -5.00
CA ALA A 429 -10.86 -9.43 -5.82
C ALA A 429 -12.30 -9.66 -5.35
N MET A 430 -12.67 -10.88 -5.03
CA MET A 430 -14.00 -11.21 -4.51
C MET A 430 -14.24 -10.58 -3.14
N SER A 431 -13.26 -10.60 -2.26
CA SER A 431 -13.32 -9.98 -0.94
C SER A 431 -13.49 -8.46 -1.04
N ALA A 432 -12.74 -7.80 -1.94
CA ALA A 432 -12.87 -6.37 -2.19
C ALA A 432 -14.26 -6.01 -2.74
N THR A 433 -14.79 -6.83 -3.63
CA THR A 433 -16.14 -6.64 -4.19
C THR A 433 -17.21 -6.77 -3.10
N LEU A 434 -17.07 -7.77 -2.22
CA LEU A 434 -17.97 -7.93 -1.07
C LEU A 434 -17.88 -6.73 -0.12
N ASN A 435 -16.67 -6.27 0.18
CA ASN A 435 -16.45 -5.10 1.03
C ASN A 435 -17.11 -3.85 0.44
N ALA A 436 -16.88 -3.55 -0.83
CA ALA A 436 -17.50 -2.42 -1.52
C ALA A 436 -19.03 -2.52 -1.51
N TYR A 437 -19.57 -3.70 -1.79
CA TYR A 437 -21.00 -3.95 -1.78
C TYR A 437 -21.62 -3.71 -0.39
N LEU A 438 -21.01 -4.23 0.66
CA LEU A 438 -21.51 -4.05 2.03
C LEU A 438 -21.43 -2.59 2.48
N LEU A 439 -20.36 -1.87 2.13
CA LEU A 439 -20.26 -0.44 2.40
C LEU A 439 -21.36 0.33 1.69
N TYR A 440 -21.58 0.07 0.40
CA TYR A 440 -22.67 0.69 -0.36
C TYR A 440 -24.04 0.37 0.22
N ARG A 441 -24.31 -0.90 0.51
CA ARG A 441 -25.58 -1.35 1.08
C ARG A 441 -25.88 -0.65 2.42
N GLY A 442 -24.88 -0.50 3.28
CA GLY A 442 -25.03 0.21 4.54
C GLY A 442 -25.40 1.68 4.37
N LEU A 443 -24.74 2.36 3.43
CA LEU A 443 -25.06 3.76 3.09
C LEU A 443 -26.46 3.90 2.48
N ALA A 444 -26.85 2.98 1.62
CA ALA A 444 -28.18 2.98 1.01
C ALA A 444 -29.29 2.72 2.02
N LYS A 445 -29.05 1.82 2.97
CA LYS A 445 -30.01 1.45 4.03
C LYS A 445 -30.30 2.60 4.97
N GLU A 446 -29.31 3.47 5.22
CA GLU A 446 -29.43 4.66 6.07
C GLU A 446 -29.87 5.91 5.29
N ASP A 447 -30.21 5.79 4.01
CA ASP A 447 -30.53 6.89 3.10
C ASP A 447 -29.45 7.98 3.01
N VAL A 448 -28.19 7.60 3.24
CA VAL A 448 -27.05 8.53 3.14
C VAL A 448 -26.63 8.71 1.69
N TYR A 449 -26.60 7.63 0.94
CA TYR A 449 -26.21 7.62 -0.46
C TYR A 449 -26.90 6.48 -1.22
N HIS A 450 -27.41 6.81 -2.39
CA HIS A 450 -27.91 5.85 -3.37
C HIS A 450 -27.28 6.13 -4.73
N PHE A 451 -26.93 5.08 -5.45
CA PHE A 451 -26.43 5.21 -6.82
C PHE A 451 -27.55 5.71 -7.73
N SER A 452 -27.40 6.94 -8.20
CA SER A 452 -28.45 7.61 -8.96
C SER A 452 -28.57 7.07 -10.38
N ARG A 453 -29.74 7.28 -11.00
CA ARG A 453 -29.96 6.95 -12.42
C ARG A 453 -29.01 7.76 -13.33
N LYS A 454 -28.72 9.01 -12.98
CA LYS A 454 -27.75 9.84 -13.70
C LYS A 454 -26.35 9.23 -13.67
N SER A 455 -25.92 8.72 -12.52
CA SER A 455 -24.63 8.05 -12.37
C SER A 455 -24.61 6.70 -13.09
N ALA A 456 -25.72 5.98 -13.15
CA ALA A 456 -25.83 4.75 -13.95
C ALA A 456 -25.67 5.02 -15.45
N VAL A 457 -26.29 6.07 -15.96
CA VAL A 457 -26.13 6.51 -17.36
C VAL A 457 -24.69 6.95 -17.63
N PHE A 458 -24.10 7.71 -16.70
CA PHE A 458 -22.70 8.11 -16.77
C PHE A 458 -21.75 6.89 -16.81
N PHE A 459 -22.01 5.91 -15.96
CA PHE A 459 -21.25 4.65 -15.96
C PHE A 459 -21.34 3.92 -17.30
N LEU A 460 -22.52 3.83 -17.90
CA LEU A 460 -22.68 3.19 -19.21
C LEU A 460 -21.90 3.92 -20.30
N LYS A 461 -21.88 5.24 -20.26
CA LYS A 461 -21.09 6.06 -21.21
C LYS A 461 -19.59 5.82 -21.01
N VAL A 462 -19.12 5.83 -19.76
CA VAL A 462 -17.73 5.56 -19.41
C VAL A 462 -17.33 4.15 -19.83
N LEU A 463 -18.17 3.16 -19.56
CA LEU A 463 -17.94 1.78 -19.96
C LEU A 463 -17.84 1.64 -21.48
N GLY A 464 -18.76 2.26 -22.22
CA GLY A 464 -18.73 2.25 -23.69
C GLY A 464 -17.45 2.89 -24.24
N ALA A 465 -17.04 4.04 -23.69
CA ALA A 465 -15.79 4.71 -24.07
C ALA A 465 -14.56 3.85 -23.74
N ALA A 466 -14.54 3.24 -22.57
CA ALA A 466 -13.43 2.39 -22.14
C ALA A 466 -13.33 1.09 -22.96
N LEU A 467 -14.45 0.48 -23.33
CA LEU A 467 -14.48 -0.68 -24.22
C LEU A 467 -14.00 -0.33 -25.63
N ALA A 468 -14.39 0.80 -26.16
CA ALA A 468 -13.89 1.30 -27.45
C ALA A 468 -12.39 1.54 -27.40
N MET A 469 -11.88 2.16 -26.34
CA MET A 469 -10.46 2.33 -26.06
C MET A 469 -9.74 0.99 -26.04
N GLY A 470 -10.27 0.03 -25.26
CA GLY A 470 -9.67 -1.31 -25.12
C GLY A 470 -9.62 -2.06 -26.45
N GLY A 471 -10.66 -1.98 -27.24
CA GLY A 471 -10.72 -2.58 -28.58
C GLY A 471 -9.70 -2.01 -29.54
N VAL A 472 -9.54 -0.67 -29.58
CA VAL A 472 -8.56 0.00 -30.42
C VAL A 472 -7.13 -0.34 -29.97
N VAL A 473 -6.84 -0.32 -28.69
CA VAL A 473 -5.54 -0.66 -28.15
C VAL A 473 -5.20 -2.13 -28.44
N TRP A 474 -6.14 -3.02 -28.21
CA TRP A 474 -5.96 -4.45 -28.50
C TRP A 474 -5.64 -4.72 -29.96
N TYR A 475 -6.34 -4.05 -30.88
CA TYR A 475 -6.10 -4.19 -32.31
C TYR A 475 -4.72 -3.72 -32.73
N ASN A 476 -4.22 -2.62 -32.13
CA ASN A 476 -2.92 -2.02 -32.44
C ASN A 476 -1.76 -2.59 -31.61
N CYS A 477 -2.05 -3.45 -30.62
CA CYS A 477 -1.03 -4.03 -29.76
C CYS A 477 -0.27 -5.15 -30.50
N PRO A 478 1.07 -5.11 -30.58
CA PRO A 478 1.87 -6.20 -31.14
C PRO A 478 1.65 -7.50 -30.37
N LEU A 479 1.93 -8.62 -31.01
CA LEU A 479 1.93 -9.94 -30.35
C LEU A 479 3.04 -10.01 -29.30
N ILE A 480 2.85 -10.86 -28.29
CA ILE A 480 3.83 -10.97 -27.19
C ILE A 480 5.21 -11.40 -27.68
N GLN A 481 5.27 -12.21 -28.71
CA GLN A 481 6.53 -12.64 -29.32
C GLN A 481 7.27 -11.45 -29.96
N GLU A 482 6.54 -10.54 -30.59
CA GLU A 482 7.09 -9.30 -31.16
C GLU A 482 7.63 -8.38 -30.07
N TRP A 483 6.90 -8.25 -28.96
CA TRP A 483 7.35 -7.51 -27.79
C TRP A 483 8.66 -8.07 -27.21
N ALA A 484 8.75 -9.39 -27.12
CA ALA A 484 9.94 -10.07 -26.60
C ALA A 484 11.18 -9.84 -27.48
N ALA A 485 10.99 -9.71 -28.78
CA ALA A 485 12.07 -9.46 -29.76
C ALA A 485 12.52 -8.00 -29.82
N MET A 486 11.74 -7.05 -29.27
CA MET A 486 12.07 -5.62 -29.28
C MET A 486 13.20 -5.28 -28.31
N THR A 487 13.95 -4.23 -28.63
CA THR A 487 14.89 -3.60 -27.69
C THR A 487 14.13 -2.81 -26.63
N PHE A 488 14.79 -2.51 -25.51
CA PHE A 488 14.17 -1.81 -24.39
C PHE A 488 13.55 -0.45 -24.78
N LEU A 489 14.28 0.35 -25.56
CA LEU A 489 13.79 1.67 -25.98
C LEU A 489 12.57 1.56 -26.90
N ILE A 490 12.54 0.58 -27.77
CA ILE A 490 11.40 0.32 -28.67
C ILE A 490 10.18 -0.16 -27.86
N ARG A 491 10.38 -1.00 -26.85
CA ARG A 491 9.32 -1.42 -25.91
C ARG A 491 8.69 -0.23 -25.20
N ILE A 492 9.50 0.67 -24.67
CA ILE A 492 9.00 1.91 -24.03
C ILE A 492 8.23 2.76 -25.02
N TYR A 493 8.77 2.97 -26.21
CA TYR A 493 8.11 3.75 -27.27
C TYR A 493 6.72 3.19 -27.60
N TRP A 494 6.63 1.88 -27.82
CA TRP A 494 5.37 1.22 -28.13
C TRP A 494 4.36 1.32 -26.97
N LEU A 495 4.80 1.10 -25.75
CA LEU A 495 3.93 1.19 -24.58
C LEU A 495 3.39 2.61 -24.38
N VAL A 496 4.25 3.62 -24.48
CA VAL A 496 3.84 5.04 -24.36
C VAL A 496 2.87 5.40 -25.48
N TRP A 497 3.14 4.96 -26.70
CA TRP A 497 2.26 5.22 -27.84
C TRP A 497 0.87 4.57 -27.64
N LEU A 498 0.81 3.33 -27.18
CA LEU A 498 -0.45 2.65 -26.91
C LEU A 498 -1.23 3.29 -25.77
N ILE A 499 -0.56 3.72 -24.71
CA ILE A 499 -1.20 4.44 -23.61
C ILE A 499 -1.73 5.80 -24.09
N GLY A 500 -0.97 6.52 -24.89
CA GLY A 500 -1.40 7.78 -25.51
C GLY A 500 -2.60 7.60 -26.42
N LEU A 501 -2.57 6.57 -27.28
CA LEU A 501 -3.70 6.20 -28.13
C LEU A 501 -4.95 5.87 -27.29
N ALA A 502 -4.78 5.10 -26.21
CA ALA A 502 -5.85 4.78 -25.28
C ALA A 502 -6.48 6.05 -24.69
N ALA A 503 -5.68 6.98 -24.21
CA ALA A 503 -6.16 8.24 -23.65
C ALA A 503 -6.94 9.06 -24.67
N VAL A 504 -6.42 9.19 -25.89
CA VAL A 504 -7.07 9.95 -26.98
C VAL A 504 -8.42 9.31 -27.36
N VAL A 505 -8.45 8.01 -27.56
CA VAL A 505 -9.68 7.30 -27.94
C VAL A 505 -10.72 7.40 -26.83
N TYR A 506 -10.31 7.19 -25.59
CA TYR A 506 -11.21 7.25 -24.42
C TYR A 506 -11.85 8.63 -24.28
N LEU A 507 -11.04 9.69 -24.29
CA LEU A 507 -11.54 11.06 -24.17
C LEU A 507 -12.40 11.45 -25.37
N GLY A 508 -11.99 11.07 -26.58
CA GLY A 508 -12.74 11.34 -27.80
C GLY A 508 -14.12 10.69 -27.79
N VAL A 509 -14.20 9.42 -27.40
CA VAL A 509 -15.49 8.71 -27.32
C VAL A 509 -16.36 9.26 -26.18
N LEU A 510 -15.78 9.65 -25.05
CA LEU A 510 -16.53 10.33 -23.97
C LEU A 510 -17.20 11.61 -24.47
N VAL A 511 -16.47 12.44 -25.21
CA VAL A 511 -17.00 13.69 -25.77
C VAL A 511 -18.12 13.38 -26.76
N LEU A 512 -17.95 12.38 -27.63
CA LEU A 512 -18.97 11.96 -28.58
C LEU A 512 -20.26 11.44 -27.89
N LEU A 513 -20.11 10.77 -26.74
CA LEU A 513 -21.24 10.29 -25.95
C LEU A 513 -21.90 11.38 -25.08
N GLY A 514 -21.42 12.62 -25.18
CA GLY A 514 -22.02 13.76 -24.50
C GLY A 514 -21.59 14.04 -23.09
N VAL A 515 -20.46 13.46 -22.65
CA VAL A 515 -19.83 13.82 -21.37
C VAL A 515 -19.21 15.21 -21.49
N ARG A 516 -19.64 16.14 -20.66
CA ARG A 516 -19.22 17.55 -20.67
C ARG A 516 -18.56 17.91 -19.33
N LYS A 517 -17.82 19.04 -19.33
CA LYS A 517 -17.16 19.57 -18.14
C LYS A 517 -18.08 19.72 -16.92
N HIS A 518 -19.34 20.10 -17.14
CA HIS A 518 -20.29 20.27 -16.03
C HIS A 518 -20.66 18.96 -15.32
N HIS A 519 -20.47 17.81 -15.95
CA HIS A 519 -20.65 16.51 -15.31
C HIS A 519 -19.50 16.18 -14.35
N LEU A 520 -18.34 16.84 -14.53
CA LEU A 520 -17.11 16.61 -13.77
C LEU A 520 -16.96 17.59 -12.61
N LEU A 521 -17.76 18.65 -12.59
CA LEU A 521 -17.70 19.68 -11.55
C LEU A 521 -18.79 19.42 -10.52
N THR A 522 -18.43 19.58 -9.24
CA THR A 522 -19.43 19.71 -8.18
C THR A 522 -20.15 21.05 -8.36
N LYS A 523 -21.45 21.02 -8.50
CA LYS A 523 -22.23 22.25 -8.32
C LYS A 523 -22.15 22.62 -6.85
N HIS A 524 -21.40 23.66 -6.54
CA HIS A 524 -21.45 24.34 -5.25
C HIS A 524 -22.64 25.27 -5.20
#